data_854845697f8f1c314533fe4963fb093f
#
_entry.id   854845697f8f1c314533fe4963fb093f
#
_cell.length_a   1.000
_cell.length_b   1.000
_cell.length_c   1.000
_cell.angle_alpha   90.00
_cell.angle_beta   90.00
_cell.angle_gamma   90.00
#
_symmetry.space_group_name_H-M   'P 1'
#
loop_
_entity.id
_entity.type
_entity.pdbx_description
1 polymer ?
#
loop_
_entity_poly.entity_id
_entity_poly.type
_entity_poly.pdbx_seq_one_letter_code
_entity_poly.pdbx_strand_id
1 'polypeptide(L)'
;MVRKPFGYGIGLSKAGNFQSKEQMPYPPDSWLISVWVETGIVGLIIYLSIHGILFAWCSWILMFKVRDKSLRGLIAAWLCMDAGFFIATYVNDIMQYPNQLPVYIGFALCFAAPHIDKRIREEKELSIPNKETDKQE
;
A
#
# COMPACT_ATOMS: atom_id res chain seq x y z
N MET A 1 26.64 -5.71 11.39
CA MET A 1 25.42 -4.91 11.16
C MET A 1 24.93 -4.14 12.39
N VAL A 2 25.15 -4.61 13.62
CA VAL A 2 24.71 -3.94 14.86
C VAL A 2 25.51 -2.67 15.23
N ARG A 3 26.62 -2.39 14.56
CA ARG A 3 27.52 -1.27 14.90
C ARG A 3 27.07 0.12 14.42
N LYS A 4 26.09 0.22 13.53
CA LYS A 4 25.57 1.51 13.01
C LYS A 4 24.03 1.53 13.07
N PRO A 5 23.44 2.08 14.14
CA PRO A 5 21.99 2.09 14.34
C PRO A 5 21.24 2.90 13.27
N PHE A 6 21.92 3.85 12.63
CA PHE A 6 21.37 4.70 11.56
C PHE A 6 21.69 4.20 10.14
N GLY A 7 22.17 2.97 10.01
CA GLY A 7 22.49 2.37 8.72
C GLY A 7 23.78 2.87 8.09
N TYR A 8 24.00 2.50 6.84
CA TYR A 8 25.19 2.84 6.06
C TYR A 8 24.96 4.01 5.08
N GLY A 9 23.72 4.46 4.91
CA GLY A 9 23.34 5.53 3.99
C GLY A 9 22.45 5.03 2.85
N ILE A 10 21.62 5.94 2.34
CA ILE A 10 20.65 5.67 1.27
C ILE A 10 21.38 5.42 -0.06
N GLY A 11 20.98 4.38 -0.78
CA GLY A 11 21.48 4.07 -2.11
C GLY A 11 22.69 3.13 -2.14
N LEU A 12 23.17 2.62 -0.99
CA LEU A 12 24.27 1.66 -0.94
C LEU A 12 23.87 0.22 -1.26
N SER A 13 22.57 -0.09 -1.13
CA SER A 13 22.10 -1.47 -1.32
C SER A 13 21.89 -1.86 -2.77
N LYS A 14 21.51 -0.94 -3.70
CA LYS A 14 21.17 -1.31 -5.09
C LYS A 14 21.44 -0.27 -6.19
N ALA A 15 20.50 0.62 -6.45
CA ALA A 15 20.52 1.47 -7.64
C ALA A 15 21.57 2.59 -7.60
N GLY A 16 22.00 3.01 -6.38
CA GLY A 16 23.05 4.00 -6.20
C GLY A 16 24.46 3.44 -6.37
N ASN A 17 24.60 2.13 -6.46
CA ASN A 17 25.90 1.45 -6.46
C ASN A 17 26.75 1.67 -7.72
N PHE A 18 26.15 2.12 -8.83
CA PHE A 18 26.91 2.36 -10.07
C PHE A 18 27.93 3.50 -9.95
N GLN A 19 27.81 4.36 -8.92
CA GLN A 19 28.66 5.53 -8.76
C GLN A 19 29.53 5.52 -7.47
N SER A 20 29.28 4.62 -6.52
CA SER A 20 30.03 4.59 -5.27
C SER A 20 31.17 3.57 -5.33
N LYS A 21 32.36 4.00 -4.90
CA LYS A 21 33.54 3.11 -4.78
C LYS A 21 33.42 2.10 -3.63
N GLU A 22 32.44 2.25 -2.75
CA GLU A 22 32.16 1.38 -1.61
C GLU A 22 30.94 0.49 -1.88
N GLN A 23 31.02 -0.35 -2.90
CA GLN A 23 29.98 -1.32 -3.19
C GLN A 23 29.96 -2.42 -2.13
N MET A 24 28.75 -2.76 -1.64
CA MET A 24 28.59 -4.01 -0.91
C MET A 24 28.87 -5.19 -1.87
N PRO A 25 29.75 -6.14 -1.47
CA PRO A 25 30.09 -7.28 -2.34
C PRO A 25 28.89 -8.17 -2.67
N TYR A 26 27.83 -8.12 -1.86
CA TYR A 26 26.59 -8.87 -2.05
C TYR A 26 25.40 -7.97 -1.69
N PRO A 27 24.71 -7.35 -2.68
CA PRO A 27 23.49 -6.60 -2.44
C PRO A 27 22.42 -7.55 -1.91
N PRO A 28 21.65 -7.15 -0.89
CA PRO A 28 20.58 -7.99 -0.37
C PRO A 28 19.45 -8.10 -1.39
N ASP A 29 18.96 -9.31 -1.62
CA ASP A 29 17.81 -9.56 -2.52
C ASP A 29 16.48 -9.19 -1.88
N SER A 30 16.45 -9.02 -0.55
CA SER A 30 15.26 -8.65 0.20
C SER A 30 15.16 -7.13 0.38
N TRP A 31 14.00 -6.55 0.05
CA TRP A 31 13.73 -5.14 0.25
C TRP A 31 13.84 -4.71 1.72
N LEU A 32 13.32 -5.51 2.64
CA LEU A 32 13.38 -5.19 4.08
C LEU A 32 14.82 -5.15 4.60
N ILE A 33 15.67 -6.05 4.11
CA ILE A 33 17.09 -6.03 4.46
C ILE A 33 17.77 -4.80 3.85
N SER A 34 17.40 -4.41 2.63
CA SER A 34 17.90 -3.19 1.99
C SER A 34 17.56 -1.95 2.82
N VAL A 35 16.29 -1.81 3.24
CA VAL A 35 15.85 -0.72 4.11
C VAL A 35 16.63 -0.72 5.43
N TRP A 36 16.81 -1.88 6.04
CA TRP A 36 17.60 -1.98 7.28
C TRP A 36 19.06 -1.57 7.10
N VAL A 37 19.69 -2.00 6.02
CA VAL A 37 21.09 -1.66 5.72
C VAL A 37 21.24 -0.17 5.47
N GLU A 38 20.33 0.43 4.71
CA GLU A 38 20.41 1.84 4.32
C GLU A 38 20.07 2.79 5.47
N THR A 39 18.98 2.53 6.17
CA THR A 39 18.41 3.45 7.18
C THR A 39 18.60 2.98 8.62
N GLY A 40 19.14 1.80 8.80
CA GLY A 40 19.33 1.19 10.11
C GLY A 40 18.04 0.64 10.73
N ILE A 41 18.15 0.25 12.00
CA ILE A 41 16.99 -0.31 12.73
C ILE A 41 15.89 0.71 12.94
N VAL A 42 16.24 1.97 13.12
CA VAL A 42 15.30 3.08 13.32
C VAL A 42 14.46 3.28 12.06
N GLY A 43 15.09 3.35 10.90
CA GLY A 43 14.39 3.47 9.63
C GLY A 43 13.50 2.27 9.31
N LEU A 44 13.95 1.06 9.62
CA LEU A 44 13.14 -0.15 9.48
C LEU A 44 11.89 -0.10 10.36
N ILE A 45 12.01 0.30 11.63
CA ILE A 45 10.86 0.42 12.53
C ILE A 45 9.87 1.46 12.01
N ILE A 46 10.34 2.62 11.56
CA ILE A 46 9.49 3.66 10.98
C ILE A 46 8.77 3.13 9.73
N TYR A 47 9.49 2.46 8.83
CA TYR A 47 8.94 1.88 7.62
C TYR A 47 7.82 0.87 7.93
N LEU A 48 8.06 -0.08 8.82
CA LEU A 48 7.07 -1.07 9.25
C LEU A 48 5.87 -0.42 9.95
N SER A 49 6.10 0.60 10.78
CA SER A 49 5.05 1.33 11.47
C SER A 49 4.12 2.06 10.50
N ILE A 50 4.68 2.73 9.49
CA ILE A 50 3.88 3.43 8.47
C ILE A 50 3.00 2.44 7.73
N HIS A 51 3.54 1.33 7.23
CA HIS A 51 2.77 0.32 6.51
C HIS A 51 1.72 -0.35 7.41
N GLY A 52 2.08 -0.67 8.65
CA GLY A 52 1.13 -1.24 9.62
C GLY A 52 -0.04 -0.31 9.93
N ILE A 53 0.22 0.98 10.12
CA ILE A 53 -0.82 1.99 10.39
C ILE A 53 -1.72 2.16 9.15
N LEU A 54 -1.15 2.27 7.95
CA LEU A 54 -1.91 2.40 6.71
C LEU A 54 -2.81 1.18 6.49
N PHE A 55 -2.28 -0.01 6.67
CA PHE A 55 -3.02 -1.26 6.50
C PHE A 55 -4.15 -1.40 7.54
N ALA A 56 -3.88 -1.10 8.81
CA ALA A 56 -4.88 -1.12 9.87
C ALA A 56 -5.99 -0.09 9.63
N TRP A 57 -5.62 1.12 9.19
CA TRP A 57 -6.59 2.18 8.89
C TRP A 57 -7.48 1.83 7.69
N CYS A 58 -6.89 1.31 6.60
CA CYS A 58 -7.66 0.87 5.44
C CYS A 58 -8.59 -0.29 5.77
N SER A 59 -8.14 -1.26 6.57
CA SER A 59 -8.98 -2.34 7.06
C SER A 59 -10.15 -1.83 7.90
N TRP A 60 -9.91 -0.85 8.76
CA TRP A 60 -10.97 -0.21 9.55
C TRP A 60 -11.99 0.53 8.66
N ILE A 61 -11.54 1.29 7.66
CA ILE A 61 -12.42 1.95 6.68
C ILE A 61 -13.29 0.91 5.95
N LEU A 62 -12.68 -0.19 5.49
CA LEU A 62 -13.36 -1.27 4.80
C LEU A 62 -14.48 -1.90 5.67
N MET A 63 -14.20 -2.11 6.94
CA MET A 63 -15.16 -2.76 7.85
C MET A 63 -16.32 -1.85 8.26
N PHE A 64 -16.06 -0.57 8.51
CA PHE A 64 -17.02 0.32 9.16
C PHE A 64 -17.56 1.44 8.28
N LYS A 65 -16.85 1.85 7.22
CA LYS A 65 -17.21 3.03 6.42
C LYS A 65 -17.82 2.69 5.06
N VAL A 66 -17.49 1.54 4.47
CA VAL A 66 -17.94 1.15 3.13
C VAL A 66 -19.12 0.19 3.24
N ARG A 67 -20.27 0.57 2.68
CA ARG A 67 -21.50 -0.22 2.71
C ARG A 67 -21.82 -0.87 1.37
N ASP A 68 -21.41 -0.27 0.24
CA ASP A 68 -21.63 -0.85 -1.07
C ASP A 68 -20.81 -2.13 -1.25
N LYS A 69 -21.49 -3.23 -1.62
CA LYS A 69 -20.88 -4.57 -1.71
C LYS A 69 -19.82 -4.66 -2.79
N SER A 70 -20.02 -3.98 -3.91
CA SER A 70 -19.09 -4.01 -5.04
C SER A 70 -17.81 -3.27 -4.71
N LEU A 71 -17.93 -2.05 -4.16
CA LEU A 71 -16.78 -1.24 -3.73
C LEU A 71 -16.01 -1.93 -2.59
N ARG A 72 -16.73 -2.53 -1.65
CA ARG A 72 -16.13 -3.30 -0.55
C ARG A 72 -15.32 -4.48 -1.06
N GLY A 73 -15.83 -5.22 -2.05
CA GLY A 73 -15.11 -6.33 -2.68
C GLY A 73 -13.82 -5.87 -3.37
N LEU A 74 -13.89 -4.76 -4.11
CA LEU A 74 -12.73 -4.18 -4.78
C LEU A 74 -11.61 -3.79 -3.79
N ILE A 75 -11.97 -3.07 -2.72
CA ILE A 75 -11.00 -2.64 -1.70
C ILE A 75 -10.43 -3.84 -0.95
N ALA A 76 -11.25 -4.85 -0.63
CA ALA A 76 -10.77 -6.06 0.01
C ALA A 76 -9.75 -6.80 -0.87
N ALA A 77 -10.00 -6.90 -2.18
CA ALA A 77 -9.05 -7.49 -3.12
C ALA A 77 -7.72 -6.74 -3.16
N TRP A 78 -7.76 -5.40 -3.18
CA TRP A 78 -6.56 -4.56 -3.10
C TRP A 78 -5.79 -4.76 -1.80
N LEU A 79 -6.45 -4.81 -0.65
CA LEU A 79 -5.79 -5.05 0.64
C LEU A 79 -5.15 -6.44 0.71
N CYS A 80 -5.81 -7.47 0.15
CA CYS A 80 -5.21 -8.80 0.06
C CYS A 80 -3.98 -8.82 -0.86
N MET A 81 -4.04 -8.09 -1.98
CA MET A 81 -2.89 -7.93 -2.88
C MET A 81 -1.74 -7.21 -2.18
N ASP A 82 -2.00 -6.12 -1.45
CA ASP A 82 -0.98 -5.36 -0.71
C ASP A 82 -0.35 -6.22 0.40
N ALA A 83 -1.15 -7.01 1.12
CA ALA A 83 -0.63 -7.95 2.12
C ALA A 83 0.29 -9.01 1.49
N GLY A 84 -0.12 -9.59 0.37
CA GLY A 84 0.71 -10.55 -0.38
C GLY A 84 1.99 -9.91 -0.90
N PHE A 85 1.89 -8.70 -1.42
CA PHE A 85 3.04 -7.93 -1.89
C PHE A 85 4.02 -7.62 -0.76
N PHE A 86 3.50 -7.21 0.41
CA PHE A 86 4.32 -6.94 1.59
C PHE A 86 5.06 -8.20 2.08
N ILE A 87 4.39 -9.37 2.10
CA ILE A 87 5.03 -10.65 2.43
C ILE A 87 6.13 -10.97 1.41
N ALA A 88 5.86 -10.76 0.13
CA ALA A 88 6.82 -11.02 -0.94
C ALA A 88 8.06 -10.13 -0.87
N THR A 89 7.99 -8.93 -0.29
CA THR A 89 9.15 -8.05 -0.07
C THR A 89 10.17 -8.62 0.91
N TYR A 90 9.77 -9.57 1.75
CA TYR A 90 10.70 -10.28 2.65
C TYR A 90 11.67 -11.18 1.87
N VAL A 91 11.18 -11.79 0.78
CA VAL A 91 11.99 -12.74 -0.02
C VAL A 91 12.65 -12.06 -1.20
N ASN A 92 11.97 -11.09 -1.81
CA ASN A 92 12.40 -10.45 -3.04
C ASN A 92 12.42 -8.92 -2.92
N ASP A 93 13.24 -8.31 -3.76
CA ASP A 93 13.31 -6.86 -3.92
C ASP A 93 12.33 -6.36 -4.99
N ILE A 94 11.04 -6.56 -4.72
CA ILE A 94 9.97 -6.15 -5.64
C ILE A 94 9.43 -4.74 -5.36
N MET A 95 9.79 -4.12 -4.23
CA MET A 95 9.33 -2.78 -3.85
C MET A 95 10.13 -1.67 -4.53
N GLN A 96 10.61 -1.92 -5.75
CA GLN A 96 11.25 -0.91 -6.60
C GLN A 96 10.24 -0.27 -7.54
N TYR A 97 10.53 0.97 -7.97
CA TYR A 97 9.78 1.59 -9.05
C TYR A 97 9.86 0.73 -10.34
N PRO A 98 8.76 0.48 -11.07
CA PRO A 98 7.41 1.04 -10.87
C PRO A 98 6.48 0.22 -9.95
N ASN A 99 6.92 -0.90 -9.40
CA ASN A 99 6.09 -1.86 -8.69
C ASN A 99 5.46 -1.31 -7.40
N GLN A 100 6.02 -0.25 -6.83
CA GLN A 100 5.44 0.43 -5.66
C GLN A 100 4.13 1.17 -5.98
N LEU A 101 3.95 1.63 -7.22
CA LEU A 101 2.81 2.46 -7.60
C LEU A 101 1.45 1.81 -7.30
N PRO A 102 1.20 0.54 -7.65
CA PRO A 102 -0.04 -0.13 -7.31
C PRO A 102 -0.37 -0.09 -5.82
N VAL A 103 0.63 -0.31 -4.95
CA VAL A 103 0.45 -0.31 -3.49
C VAL A 103 -0.06 1.05 -3.01
N TYR A 104 0.58 2.14 -3.41
CA TYR A 104 0.17 3.49 -3.01
C TYR A 104 -1.17 3.92 -3.63
N ILE A 105 -1.45 3.50 -4.87
CA ILE A 105 -2.76 3.71 -5.50
C ILE A 105 -3.85 2.97 -4.72
N GLY A 106 -3.59 1.74 -4.27
CA GLY A 106 -4.51 0.97 -3.45
C GLY A 106 -4.84 1.67 -2.12
N PHE A 107 -3.84 2.19 -1.41
CA PHE A 107 -4.07 2.98 -0.21
C PHE A 107 -4.86 4.26 -0.50
N ALA A 108 -4.52 4.99 -1.56
CA ALA A 108 -5.25 6.20 -1.95
C ALA A 108 -6.73 5.89 -2.26
N LEU A 109 -7.00 4.76 -2.93
CA LEU A 109 -8.35 4.29 -3.21
C LEU A 109 -9.12 3.97 -1.91
N CYS A 110 -8.47 3.33 -0.94
CA CYS A 110 -9.04 3.05 0.37
C CYS A 110 -9.45 4.34 1.10
N PHE A 111 -8.62 5.38 1.05
CA PHE A 111 -8.96 6.67 1.65
C PHE A 111 -10.11 7.39 0.93
N ALA A 112 -10.20 7.26 -0.38
CA ALA A 112 -11.28 7.85 -1.19
C ALA A 112 -12.60 7.07 -1.07
N ALA A 113 -12.56 5.81 -0.65
CA ALA A 113 -13.70 4.90 -0.63
C ALA A 113 -14.95 5.41 0.08
N PRO A 114 -14.88 6.07 1.27
CA PRO A 114 -16.07 6.60 1.93
C PRO A 114 -16.81 7.66 1.10
N HIS A 115 -16.06 8.49 0.37
CA HIS A 115 -16.64 9.50 -0.52
C HIS A 115 -17.29 8.87 -1.76
N ILE A 116 -16.66 7.86 -2.34
CA ILE A 116 -17.19 7.10 -3.47
C ILE A 116 -18.46 6.35 -3.05
N ASP A 117 -18.46 5.69 -1.89
CA ASP A 117 -19.62 4.99 -1.35
C ASP A 117 -20.82 5.92 -1.14
N LYS A 118 -20.57 7.15 -0.65
CA LYS A 118 -21.62 8.16 -0.50
C LYS A 118 -22.22 8.57 -1.84
N ARG A 119 -21.41 8.84 -2.86
CA ARG A 119 -21.87 9.16 -4.22
C ARG A 119 -22.69 8.04 -4.84
N ILE A 120 -22.22 6.81 -4.74
CA ILE A 120 -22.94 5.63 -5.27
C ILE A 120 -24.35 5.52 -4.64
N ARG A 121 -24.47 5.81 -3.35
CA ARG A 121 -25.77 5.78 -2.67
C ARG A 121 -26.70 6.91 -3.12
N GLU A 122 -26.18 8.13 -3.23
CA GLU A 122 -26.95 9.29 -3.73
C GLU A 122 -27.45 9.04 -5.16
N GLU A 123 -26.63 8.49 -6.04
CA GLU A 123 -27.03 8.12 -7.42
C GLU A 123 -28.11 7.02 -7.44
N LYS A 124 -28.00 6.02 -6.56
CA LYS A 124 -29.01 4.97 -6.43
C LYS A 124 -30.33 5.52 -5.94
N GLU A 125 -30.35 6.44 -4.98
CA GLU A 125 -31.55 7.10 -4.47
C GLU A 125 -32.22 7.95 -5.55
N LEU A 126 -31.47 8.67 -6.37
CA LEU A 126 -32.01 9.46 -7.49
C LEU A 126 -32.56 8.61 -8.63
N SER A 127 -32.08 7.38 -8.79
CA SER A 127 -32.55 6.48 -9.88
C SER A 127 -33.82 5.70 -9.56
N ILE A 128 -34.22 5.62 -8.30
CA ILE A 128 -35.40 4.87 -7.85
C ILE A 128 -36.75 5.57 -8.24
N PRO A 129 -36.92 6.90 -8.10
CA PRO A 129 -38.19 7.55 -8.41
C PRO A 129 -38.58 7.48 -9.88
N ASN A 130 -37.64 7.32 -10.80
CA ASN A 130 -37.93 7.29 -12.24
C ASN A 130 -38.45 5.93 -12.74
N LYS A 131 -38.37 4.86 -11.94
CA LYS A 131 -38.91 3.54 -12.32
C LYS A 131 -40.37 3.30 -11.92
N GLU A 132 -40.91 4.08 -11.00
CA GLU A 132 -42.30 3.97 -10.58
C GLU A 132 -43.24 4.71 -11.53
N THR A 133 -42.76 5.75 -12.22
CA THR A 133 -43.58 6.50 -13.22
C THR A 133 -43.73 5.74 -14.54
N ASP A 134 -42.80 4.91 -14.93
CA ASP A 134 -42.80 4.14 -16.18
C ASP A 134 -43.68 2.85 -16.11
N LYS A 135 -44.22 2.51 -14.95
CA LYS A 135 -45.10 1.35 -14.77
C LYS A 135 -46.58 1.72 -14.72
N GLN A 136 -46.92 3.00 -14.85
CA GLN A 136 -48.31 3.50 -14.85
C GLN A 136 -48.80 3.98 -16.21
N GLU A 137 -48.00 3.89 -17.26
CA GLU A 137 -48.41 4.00 -18.67
C GLU A 137 -48.52 2.60 -19.32
#